data_d4365c8cf715e66bafaa7f3ddd25a8a6
#
_entry.id   d4365c8cf715e66bafaa7f3ddd25a8a6
#
_cell.length_a   1.000
_cell.length_b   1.000
_cell.length_c   1.000
_cell.angle_alpha   90.00
_cell.angle_beta   90.00
_cell.angle_gamma   90.00
#
_symmetry.space_group_name_H-M   'P 1'
#
loop_
_entity.id
_entity.type
_entity.pdbx_description
1 polymer ?
#
loop_
_entity_poly.entity_id
_entity_poly.type
_entity_poly.pdbx_seq_one_letter_code
_entity_poly.pdbx_strand_id
1 'polypeptide(L)'
;MKYCISIFSGVMLLLAIMCNTLMYSTAQAAEQQWYWISSDNNYSKFYDPAQVRVQEAFGGIATRITAVTKTGYSYGGAKETLDNYGIKDIRPNDLAYSLAHIQIVPQTRMLAYVDETFYDKNGKQLWTKQYQPLKYKEMNSQEFDEDFYAFIVDAVFGQGEVERRSASDRWLLLWQEALADGGSVVCMADTTTMRVNGENIIFWEWQEYKN
;
A
#
# COMPACT_ATOMS: atom_id res chain seq x y z
N MET A 1 16.98 -8.00 64.41
CA MET A 1 16.70 -6.98 63.35
C MET A 1 17.31 -7.29 61.98
N LYS A 2 17.61 -8.56 61.64
CA LYS A 2 18.18 -8.95 60.30
C LYS A 2 17.19 -9.68 59.36
N TYR A 3 15.99 -10.04 59.82
CA TYR A 3 15.02 -10.80 59.04
C TYR A 3 13.96 -9.94 58.35
N CYS A 4 13.72 -8.68 58.76
CA CYS A 4 12.72 -7.80 58.12
C CYS A 4 13.17 -7.25 56.77
N ILE A 5 14.47 -7.09 56.53
CA ILE A 5 15.00 -6.53 55.26
C ILE A 5 14.88 -7.55 54.10
N SER A 6 15.01 -8.85 54.41
CA SER A 6 14.95 -9.90 53.39
C SER A 6 13.52 -10.13 52.84
N ILE A 7 12.49 -9.94 53.68
CA ILE A 7 11.08 -10.12 53.27
C ILE A 7 10.62 -8.96 52.38
N PHE A 8 11.08 -7.71 52.69
CA PHE A 8 10.73 -6.54 51.88
C PHE A 8 11.37 -6.59 50.49
N SER A 9 12.61 -7.10 50.38
CA SER A 9 13.27 -7.27 49.08
C SER A 9 12.61 -8.33 48.21
N GLY A 10 12.10 -9.43 48.80
CA GLY A 10 11.40 -10.49 48.07
C GLY A 10 10.04 -10.04 47.55
N VAL A 11 9.30 -9.26 48.33
CA VAL A 11 7.96 -8.76 47.94
C VAL A 11 8.07 -7.70 46.82
N MET A 12 9.09 -6.83 46.88
CA MET A 12 9.37 -5.84 45.80
C MET A 12 9.76 -6.53 44.49
N LEU A 13 10.54 -7.60 44.54
CA LEU A 13 10.93 -8.36 43.36
C LEU A 13 9.72 -9.08 42.70
N LEU A 14 8.86 -9.66 43.56
CA LEU A 14 7.62 -10.30 43.08
C LEU A 14 6.63 -9.30 42.47
N LEU A 15 6.46 -8.12 43.03
CA LEU A 15 5.64 -7.04 42.48
C LEU A 15 6.21 -6.52 41.15
N ALA A 16 7.51 -6.40 40.99
CA ALA A 16 8.15 -5.99 39.73
C ALA A 16 7.99 -7.04 38.65
N ILE A 17 8.00 -8.33 38.96
CA ILE A 17 7.75 -9.41 38.00
C ILE A 17 6.27 -9.44 37.59
N MET A 18 5.34 -9.24 38.53
CA MET A 18 3.91 -9.17 38.21
C MET A 18 3.54 -7.93 37.37
N CYS A 19 4.17 -6.77 37.60
CA CYS A 19 3.98 -5.59 36.75
C CYS A 19 4.52 -5.80 35.32
N ASN A 20 5.65 -6.50 35.16
CA ASN A 20 6.17 -6.81 33.82
C ASN A 20 5.30 -7.82 33.06
N THR A 21 4.69 -8.80 33.73
CA THR A 21 3.78 -9.75 33.06
C THR A 21 2.44 -9.12 32.69
N LEU A 22 2.00 -8.08 33.39
CA LEU A 22 0.78 -7.33 33.04
C LEU A 22 0.98 -6.35 31.86
N MET A 23 2.22 -5.94 31.57
CA MET A 23 2.51 -5.08 30.41
C MET A 23 2.64 -5.86 29.09
N TYR A 24 2.75 -7.19 29.12
CA TYR A 24 2.89 -8.02 27.90
C TYR A 24 1.56 -8.53 27.33
N SER A 25 0.42 -8.17 27.89
CA SER A 25 -0.85 -8.82 27.51
C SER A 25 -1.90 -7.91 26.92
N THR A 26 -1.53 -6.83 26.19
CA THR A 26 -2.51 -6.10 25.37
C THR A 26 -1.93 -5.54 24.06
N ALA A 27 -1.04 -6.26 23.42
CA ALA A 27 -1.00 -6.18 21.97
C ALA A 27 -2.12 -7.09 21.46
N GLN A 28 -3.36 -6.69 21.71
CA GLN A 28 -4.50 -7.23 21.00
C GLN A 28 -4.22 -6.89 19.53
N ALA A 29 -3.86 -7.88 18.73
CA ALA A 29 -3.75 -7.71 17.28
C ALA A 29 -5.08 -7.05 16.87
N ALA A 30 -5.01 -5.83 16.37
CA ALA A 30 -6.20 -5.13 15.89
C ALA A 30 -6.87 -6.12 14.92
N GLU A 31 -8.13 -6.46 15.20
CA GLU A 31 -8.87 -7.37 14.35
C GLU A 31 -8.80 -6.83 12.94
N GLN A 32 -8.26 -7.63 12.01
CA GLN A 32 -8.00 -7.21 10.65
C GLN A 32 -9.32 -6.86 9.98
N GLN A 33 -9.52 -5.57 9.73
CA GLN A 33 -10.78 -5.05 9.19
C GLN A 33 -10.65 -4.85 7.68
N TRP A 34 -11.34 -5.69 6.91
CA TRP A 34 -11.35 -5.61 5.46
C TRP A 34 -12.41 -4.64 4.97
N TYR A 35 -11.99 -3.64 4.22
CA TYR A 35 -12.88 -2.74 3.49
C TYR A 35 -13.08 -3.26 2.07
N TRP A 36 -14.34 -3.47 1.73
CA TRP A 36 -14.74 -3.87 0.39
C TRP A 36 -14.49 -2.73 -0.63
N ILE A 37 -13.96 -3.08 -1.78
CA ILE A 37 -13.70 -2.16 -2.90
C ILE A 37 -14.69 -2.42 -4.03
N SER A 38 -14.64 -3.61 -4.60
CA SER A 38 -15.44 -4.03 -5.76
C SER A 38 -15.64 -5.53 -5.77
N SER A 39 -16.59 -5.99 -6.56
CA SER A 39 -16.78 -7.40 -6.86
C SER A 39 -17.36 -7.58 -8.24
N ASP A 40 -16.96 -8.65 -8.92
CA ASP A 40 -17.59 -9.19 -10.12
C ASP A 40 -17.93 -10.68 -9.93
N ASN A 41 -18.16 -11.41 -11.03
CA ASN A 41 -18.49 -12.83 -10.97
C ASN A 41 -17.32 -13.72 -10.54
N ASN A 42 -16.09 -13.24 -10.68
CA ASN A 42 -14.87 -14.00 -10.46
C ASN A 42 -14.11 -13.57 -9.21
N TYR A 43 -14.17 -12.27 -8.85
CA TYR A 43 -13.30 -11.67 -7.86
C TYR A 43 -14.05 -10.76 -6.88
N SER A 44 -13.58 -10.71 -5.66
CA SER A 44 -13.97 -9.69 -4.66
C SER A 44 -12.72 -9.06 -4.11
N LYS A 45 -12.64 -7.73 -4.15
CA LYS A 45 -11.44 -6.96 -3.78
C LYS A 45 -11.66 -6.19 -2.51
N PHE A 46 -10.66 -6.23 -1.64
CA PHE A 46 -10.66 -5.55 -0.33
C PHE A 46 -9.27 -4.98 -0.03
N TYR A 47 -9.20 -4.00 0.85
CA TYR A 47 -7.95 -3.57 1.47
C TYR A 47 -8.11 -3.43 2.98
N ASP A 48 -6.99 -3.39 3.71
CA ASP A 48 -6.96 -3.15 5.15
C ASP A 48 -6.50 -1.71 5.42
N PRO A 49 -7.39 -0.78 5.85
CA PRO A 49 -7.01 0.60 6.14
C PRO A 49 -5.96 0.72 7.24
N ALA A 50 -5.97 -0.22 8.22
CA ALA A 50 -5.00 -0.22 9.30
C ALA A 50 -3.58 -0.56 8.84
N GLN A 51 -3.44 -1.13 7.63
CA GLN A 51 -2.16 -1.49 7.01
C GLN A 51 -1.73 -0.51 5.91
N VAL A 52 -2.47 0.58 5.69
CA VAL A 52 -2.04 1.64 4.77
C VAL A 52 -0.96 2.47 5.45
N ARG A 53 0.18 2.64 4.79
CA ARG A 53 1.29 3.48 5.24
C ARG A 53 1.70 4.43 4.13
N VAL A 54 1.91 5.68 4.47
CA VAL A 54 2.36 6.72 3.54
C VAL A 54 3.79 7.09 3.88
N GLN A 55 4.66 7.04 2.90
CA GLN A 55 6.01 7.59 2.97
C GLN A 55 5.99 8.98 2.35
N GLU A 56 6.42 9.97 3.11
CA GLU A 56 6.48 11.36 2.68
C GLU A 56 7.92 11.80 2.41
N ALA A 57 8.09 12.66 1.41
CA ALA A 57 9.31 13.43 1.20
C ALA A 57 9.26 14.73 2.01
N PHE A 58 10.31 15.53 1.90
CA PHE A 58 10.36 16.87 2.45
C PHE A 58 9.11 17.68 2.03
N GLY A 59 8.49 18.35 2.97
CA GLY A 59 7.28 19.14 2.74
C GLY A 59 5.96 18.35 2.83
N GLY A 60 5.98 17.09 3.28
CA GLY A 60 4.76 16.30 3.45
C GLY A 60 4.18 15.76 2.14
N ILE A 61 5.00 15.69 1.07
CA ILE A 61 4.57 15.13 -0.21
C ILE A 61 4.65 13.61 -0.13
N ALA A 62 3.51 12.94 -0.27
CA ALA A 62 3.46 11.48 -0.31
C ALA A 62 4.16 10.95 -1.57
N THR A 63 5.27 10.23 -1.39
CA THR A 63 6.06 9.67 -2.50
C THR A 63 5.73 8.20 -2.74
N ARG A 64 5.24 7.52 -1.72
CA ARG A 64 4.92 6.10 -1.77
C ARG A 64 3.82 5.75 -0.78
N ILE A 65 2.94 4.85 -1.18
CA ILE A 65 1.94 4.25 -0.31
C ILE A 65 2.19 2.75 -0.31
N THR A 66 2.17 2.12 0.86
CA THR A 66 2.13 0.66 1.00
C THR A 66 0.82 0.25 1.61
N ALA A 67 0.25 -0.86 1.16
CA ALA A 67 -1.01 -1.37 1.67
C ALA A 67 -1.04 -2.90 1.61
N VAL A 68 -1.93 -3.48 2.41
CA VAL A 68 -2.29 -4.90 2.31
C VAL A 68 -3.65 -5.00 1.63
N THR A 69 -3.71 -5.81 0.58
CA THR A 69 -4.93 -6.09 -0.18
C THR A 69 -5.33 -7.55 -0.06
N LYS A 70 -6.61 -7.82 -0.29
CA LYS A 70 -7.18 -9.16 -0.32
C LYS A 70 -8.02 -9.32 -1.56
N THR A 71 -7.82 -10.42 -2.28
CA THR A 71 -8.67 -10.84 -3.38
C THR A 71 -9.35 -12.16 -3.02
N GLY A 72 -10.68 -12.15 -2.95
CA GLY A 72 -11.48 -13.36 -2.81
C GLY A 72 -11.82 -13.93 -4.19
N TYR A 73 -11.87 -15.25 -4.31
CA TYR A 73 -12.04 -15.95 -5.57
C TYR A 73 -13.35 -16.76 -5.62
N SER A 74 -14.10 -16.64 -6.73
CA SER A 74 -15.04 -17.68 -7.14
C SER A 74 -14.27 -18.88 -7.73
N TYR A 75 -14.96 -19.96 -8.08
CA TYR A 75 -14.32 -21.07 -8.80
C TYR A 75 -13.69 -20.61 -10.12
N GLY A 76 -14.39 -19.76 -10.88
CA GLY A 76 -13.90 -19.22 -12.15
C GLY A 76 -12.66 -18.35 -11.98
N GLY A 77 -12.69 -17.43 -11.02
CA GLY A 77 -11.56 -16.57 -10.68
C GLY A 77 -10.36 -17.35 -10.16
N ALA A 78 -10.59 -18.35 -9.30
CA ALA A 78 -9.53 -19.23 -8.81
C ALA A 78 -8.86 -20.00 -9.95
N LYS A 79 -9.67 -20.56 -10.87
CA LYS A 79 -9.14 -21.29 -12.03
C LYS A 79 -8.31 -20.38 -12.92
N GLU A 80 -8.84 -19.22 -13.28
CA GLU A 80 -8.14 -18.23 -14.12
C GLU A 80 -6.83 -17.78 -13.46
N THR A 81 -6.85 -17.47 -12.15
CA THR A 81 -5.66 -17.07 -11.41
C THR A 81 -4.60 -18.16 -11.41
N LEU A 82 -4.96 -19.41 -11.07
CA LEU A 82 -4.01 -20.51 -11.03
C LEU A 82 -3.42 -20.80 -12.42
N ASP A 83 -4.22 -20.71 -13.48
CA ASP A 83 -3.77 -20.89 -14.86
C ASP A 83 -2.77 -19.76 -15.26
N ASN A 84 -3.07 -18.50 -14.92
CA ASN A 84 -2.20 -17.35 -15.20
C ASN A 84 -0.86 -17.42 -14.45
N TYR A 85 -0.85 -17.99 -13.24
CA TYR A 85 0.37 -18.23 -12.46
C TYR A 85 1.10 -19.51 -12.83
N GLY A 86 0.50 -20.38 -13.65
CA GLY A 86 1.02 -21.69 -14.01
C GLY A 86 1.05 -22.69 -12.85
N ILE A 87 0.21 -22.49 -11.85
CA ILE A 87 0.11 -23.34 -10.64
C ILE A 87 -0.85 -24.50 -10.91
N LYS A 88 -0.31 -25.72 -10.91
CA LYS A 88 -1.06 -26.95 -11.26
C LYS A 88 -1.37 -27.87 -10.07
N ASP A 89 -0.72 -27.65 -8.95
CA ASP A 89 -0.82 -28.48 -7.74
C ASP A 89 -1.90 -27.98 -6.75
N ILE A 90 -2.52 -26.84 -7.03
CA ILE A 90 -3.67 -26.32 -6.28
C ILE A 90 -4.93 -26.46 -7.11
N ARG A 91 -5.98 -27.06 -6.55
CA ARG A 91 -7.29 -27.14 -7.21
C ARG A 91 -8.03 -25.82 -7.06
N PRO A 92 -8.81 -25.35 -8.06
CA PRO A 92 -9.58 -24.11 -7.95
C PRO A 92 -10.52 -24.05 -6.73
N ASN A 93 -11.10 -25.18 -6.33
CA ASN A 93 -11.96 -25.25 -5.14
C ASN A 93 -11.21 -25.10 -3.81
N ASP A 94 -9.91 -25.25 -3.80
CA ASP A 94 -9.08 -25.12 -2.60
C ASP A 94 -8.59 -23.67 -2.42
N LEU A 95 -8.50 -22.86 -3.49
CA LEU A 95 -8.11 -21.45 -3.43
C LEU A 95 -9.32 -20.60 -3.06
N ALA A 96 -9.29 -19.99 -1.88
CA ALA A 96 -10.37 -19.12 -1.41
C ALA A 96 -10.05 -17.64 -1.55
N TYR A 97 -8.83 -17.23 -1.22
CA TYR A 97 -8.40 -15.82 -1.31
C TYR A 97 -6.87 -15.70 -1.37
N SER A 98 -6.40 -14.52 -1.81
CA SER A 98 -5.00 -14.09 -1.64
C SER A 98 -4.92 -12.87 -0.74
N LEU A 99 -3.76 -12.73 -0.09
CA LEU A 99 -3.29 -11.50 0.55
C LEU A 99 -2.04 -11.03 -0.18
N ALA A 100 -1.96 -9.74 -0.46
CA ALA A 100 -0.80 -9.16 -1.11
C ALA A 100 -0.37 -7.87 -0.42
N HIS A 101 0.95 -7.68 -0.27
CA HIS A 101 1.52 -6.38 0.00
C HIS A 101 1.77 -5.68 -1.33
N ILE A 102 1.21 -4.49 -1.46
CA ILE A 102 1.41 -3.66 -2.65
C ILE A 102 2.10 -2.36 -2.31
N GLN A 103 2.72 -1.77 -3.32
CA GLN A 103 3.37 -0.49 -3.24
C GLN A 103 2.89 0.40 -4.39
N ILE A 104 2.42 1.60 -4.07
CA ILE A 104 1.89 2.58 -5.01
C ILE A 104 2.81 3.79 -5.05
N VAL A 105 3.10 4.30 -6.26
CA VAL A 105 3.73 5.60 -6.51
C VAL A 105 2.65 6.51 -7.09
N PRO A 106 2.00 7.35 -6.27
CA PRO A 106 0.79 8.06 -6.68
C PRO A 106 1.03 9.12 -7.77
N GLN A 107 2.25 9.69 -7.86
CA GLN A 107 2.59 10.71 -8.85
C GLN A 107 2.57 10.16 -10.28
N THR A 108 2.97 8.92 -10.48
CA THR A 108 3.11 8.31 -11.79
C THR A 108 2.10 7.19 -12.06
N ARG A 109 1.07 7.05 -11.20
CA ARG A 109 0.04 6.00 -11.29
C ARG A 109 0.63 4.58 -11.33
N MET A 110 1.74 4.36 -10.66
CA MET A 110 2.41 3.06 -10.66
C MET A 110 2.02 2.22 -9.45
N LEU A 111 1.82 0.92 -9.67
CA LEU A 111 1.62 -0.08 -8.63
C LEU A 111 2.58 -1.26 -8.83
N ALA A 112 3.09 -1.80 -7.75
CA ALA A 112 3.88 -3.05 -7.74
C ALA A 112 3.43 -3.95 -6.61
N TYR A 113 3.43 -5.25 -6.85
CA TYR A 113 3.34 -6.27 -5.80
C TYR A 113 4.71 -6.45 -5.16
N VAL A 114 4.73 -6.50 -3.82
CA VAL A 114 5.91 -6.85 -3.03
C VAL A 114 5.94 -8.35 -2.79
N ASP A 115 4.81 -8.87 -2.34
CA ASP A 115 4.56 -10.31 -2.20
C ASP A 115 3.07 -10.61 -2.36
N GLU A 116 2.78 -11.90 -2.54
CA GLU A 116 1.41 -12.42 -2.57
C GLU A 116 1.38 -13.84 -2.00
N THR A 117 0.36 -14.13 -1.23
CA THR A 117 0.15 -15.45 -0.62
C THR A 117 -1.28 -15.91 -0.82
N PHE A 118 -1.45 -17.14 -1.29
CA PHE A 118 -2.73 -17.81 -1.53
C PHE A 118 -3.14 -18.65 -0.33
N TYR A 119 -4.44 -18.63 -0.01
CA TYR A 119 -5.00 -19.31 1.15
C TYR A 119 -6.24 -20.12 0.78
N ASP A 120 -6.47 -21.20 1.54
CA ASP A 120 -7.74 -21.90 1.55
C ASP A 120 -8.79 -21.17 2.43
N LYS A 121 -10.02 -21.71 2.45
CA LYS A 121 -11.12 -21.17 3.26
C LYS A 121 -10.89 -21.23 4.78
N ASN A 122 -9.94 -22.05 5.25
CA ASN A 122 -9.59 -22.21 6.66
C ASN A 122 -8.38 -21.33 7.04
N GLY A 123 -7.85 -20.53 6.10
CA GLY A 123 -6.67 -19.70 6.31
C GLY A 123 -5.34 -20.45 6.23
N LYS A 124 -5.33 -21.68 5.69
CA LYS A 124 -4.10 -22.42 5.44
C LYS A 124 -3.42 -21.84 4.20
N GLN A 125 -2.15 -21.47 4.33
CA GLN A 125 -1.33 -21.04 3.22
C GLN A 125 -1.14 -22.18 2.21
N LEU A 126 -1.41 -21.89 0.94
CA LEU A 126 -1.28 -22.83 -0.18
C LEU A 126 -0.02 -22.53 -1.00
N TRP A 127 0.28 -21.25 -1.21
CA TRP A 127 1.37 -20.81 -2.07
C TRP A 127 1.77 -19.38 -1.72
N THR A 128 3.03 -19.01 -1.97
CA THR A 128 3.51 -17.64 -1.79
C THR A 128 4.54 -17.27 -2.86
N LYS A 129 4.59 -15.99 -3.19
CA LYS A 129 5.56 -15.42 -4.11
C LYS A 129 6.07 -14.09 -3.61
N GLN A 130 7.38 -13.91 -3.70
CA GLN A 130 8.04 -12.62 -3.52
C GLN A 130 8.38 -12.05 -4.89
N TYR A 131 8.14 -10.76 -5.08
CA TYR A 131 8.40 -10.06 -6.33
C TYR A 131 9.66 -9.22 -6.19
N GLN A 132 10.83 -9.79 -6.52
CA GLN A 132 12.10 -9.09 -6.50
C GLN A 132 12.88 -9.33 -7.78
N PRO A 133 13.34 -8.25 -8.47
CA PRO A 133 13.10 -6.83 -8.15
C PRO A 133 11.62 -6.45 -8.33
N LEU A 134 11.18 -5.37 -7.66
CA LEU A 134 9.82 -4.86 -7.83
C LEU A 134 9.58 -4.44 -9.29
N LYS A 135 8.45 -4.88 -9.83
CA LYS A 135 8.02 -4.50 -11.18
C LYS A 135 6.81 -3.58 -11.07
N TYR A 136 7.04 -2.30 -11.28
CA TYR A 136 5.98 -1.31 -11.32
C TYR A 136 5.25 -1.37 -12.65
N LYS A 137 3.93 -1.30 -12.59
CA LYS A 137 3.02 -1.23 -13.74
C LYS A 137 2.18 0.03 -13.61
N GLU A 138 2.02 0.73 -14.72
CA GLU A 138 1.12 1.89 -14.76
C GLU A 138 -0.34 1.43 -14.66
N MET A 139 -1.10 2.10 -13.80
CA MET A 139 -2.52 1.80 -13.60
C MET A 139 -3.38 2.61 -14.57
N ASN A 140 -4.26 1.93 -15.26
CA ASN A 140 -5.27 2.51 -16.13
C ASN A 140 -6.58 1.72 -15.98
N SER A 141 -7.68 2.23 -16.52
CA SER A 141 -9.03 1.68 -16.34
C SER A 141 -9.24 0.24 -16.84
N GLN A 142 -8.27 -0.35 -17.52
CA GLN A 142 -8.35 -1.72 -18.04
C GLN A 142 -7.55 -2.70 -17.17
N GLU A 143 -6.78 -2.19 -16.20
CA GLU A 143 -5.95 -3.03 -15.36
C GLU A 143 -6.76 -3.64 -14.21
N PHE A 144 -6.52 -4.93 -13.93
CA PHE A 144 -7.17 -5.61 -12.80
C PHE A 144 -6.96 -4.89 -11.46
N ASP A 145 -5.77 -4.29 -11.28
CA ASP A 145 -5.37 -3.66 -10.02
C ASP A 145 -5.76 -2.17 -9.92
N GLU A 146 -6.43 -1.61 -10.94
CA GLU A 146 -6.86 -0.20 -10.93
C GLU A 146 -7.76 0.12 -9.75
N ASP A 147 -8.67 -0.79 -9.37
CA ASP A 147 -9.55 -0.62 -8.22
C ASP A 147 -8.75 -0.47 -6.92
N PHE A 148 -7.70 -1.29 -6.71
CA PHE A 148 -6.84 -1.15 -5.54
C PHE A 148 -6.14 0.20 -5.53
N TYR A 149 -5.60 0.61 -6.67
CA TYR A 149 -4.95 1.91 -6.80
C TYR A 149 -5.93 3.04 -6.48
N ALA A 150 -7.07 3.08 -7.13
CA ALA A 150 -8.05 4.15 -7.04
C ALA A 150 -8.57 4.31 -5.59
N PHE A 151 -9.04 3.22 -4.98
CA PHE A 151 -9.58 3.27 -3.63
C PHE A 151 -8.55 3.62 -2.57
N ILE A 152 -7.33 3.11 -2.66
CA ILE A 152 -6.28 3.41 -1.68
C ILE A 152 -5.78 4.84 -1.83
N VAL A 153 -5.63 5.35 -3.06
CA VAL A 153 -5.25 6.75 -3.31
C VAL A 153 -6.34 7.69 -2.78
N ASP A 154 -7.60 7.41 -3.06
CA ASP A 154 -8.73 8.21 -2.55
C ASP A 154 -8.84 8.14 -1.03
N ALA A 155 -8.55 6.98 -0.42
CA ALA A 155 -8.54 6.85 1.03
C ALA A 155 -7.43 7.68 1.70
N VAL A 156 -6.30 7.86 1.02
CA VAL A 156 -5.15 8.63 1.54
C VAL A 156 -5.32 10.12 1.32
N PHE A 157 -5.77 10.54 0.14
CA PHE A 157 -5.76 11.96 -0.27
C PHE A 157 -7.15 12.61 -0.29
N GLY A 158 -8.22 11.83 -0.23
CA GLY A 158 -9.61 12.27 -0.32
C GLY A 158 -10.28 11.81 -1.61
N GLN A 159 -11.59 11.73 -1.56
CA GLN A 159 -12.42 11.28 -2.68
C GLN A 159 -12.24 12.20 -3.92
N GLY A 160 -12.16 11.61 -5.10
CA GLY A 160 -11.96 12.31 -6.37
C GLY A 160 -10.51 12.65 -6.68
N GLU A 161 -9.56 12.20 -5.87
CA GLU A 161 -8.13 12.47 -6.11
C GLU A 161 -7.60 11.73 -7.33
N VAL A 162 -8.11 10.56 -7.63
CA VAL A 162 -7.72 9.77 -8.80
C VAL A 162 -8.10 10.49 -10.10
N GLU A 163 -9.32 11.02 -10.17
CA GLU A 163 -9.79 11.81 -11.31
C GLU A 163 -8.98 13.09 -11.46
N ARG A 164 -8.73 13.80 -10.36
CA ARG A 164 -7.92 15.01 -10.35
C ARG A 164 -6.48 14.75 -10.81
N ARG A 165 -5.87 13.63 -10.37
CA ARG A 165 -4.52 13.22 -10.80
C ARG A 165 -4.47 12.76 -12.24
N SER A 166 -5.59 12.37 -12.82
CA SER A 166 -5.72 11.95 -14.21
C SER A 166 -6.11 13.09 -15.14
N ALA A 167 -6.51 14.25 -14.60
CA ALA A 167 -6.94 15.39 -15.37
C ALA A 167 -5.78 15.98 -16.20
N SER A 168 -6.09 16.49 -17.39
CA SER A 168 -5.10 17.06 -18.31
C SER A 168 -4.44 18.34 -17.79
N ASP A 169 -5.12 19.07 -16.90
CA ASP A 169 -4.65 20.29 -16.26
C ASP A 169 -3.88 20.07 -14.94
N ARG A 170 -3.61 18.81 -14.61
CA ARG A 170 -2.77 18.45 -13.47
C ARG A 170 -1.41 19.16 -13.49
N TRP A 171 -0.82 19.30 -14.69
CA TRP A 171 0.51 19.80 -14.88
C TRP A 171 0.52 21.29 -15.24
N LEU A 172 1.08 22.11 -14.36
CA LEU A 172 1.29 23.53 -14.61
C LEU A 172 2.69 23.75 -15.20
N LEU A 173 2.76 24.32 -16.41
CA LEU A 173 4.03 24.73 -17.01
C LEU A 173 4.68 25.81 -16.16
N LEU A 174 5.88 25.55 -15.64
CA LEU A 174 6.68 26.52 -14.88
C LEU A 174 7.62 27.28 -15.83
N TRP A 175 8.38 26.55 -16.62
CA TRP A 175 9.30 27.14 -17.61
C TRP A 175 9.65 26.13 -18.72
N GLN A 176 10.14 26.66 -19.81
CA GLN A 176 10.69 25.90 -20.93
C GLN A 176 11.95 26.60 -21.42
N GLU A 177 13.00 25.86 -21.75
CA GLU A 177 14.26 26.34 -22.24
C GLU A 177 14.72 25.54 -23.46
N ALA A 178 15.25 26.22 -24.48
CA ALA A 178 15.91 25.58 -25.61
C ALA A 178 17.34 25.20 -25.24
N LEU A 179 17.75 23.98 -25.59
CA LEU A 179 19.10 23.48 -25.36
C LEU A 179 20.03 23.80 -26.53
N ALA A 180 21.33 23.86 -26.27
CA ALA A 180 22.35 24.20 -27.27
C ALA A 180 22.45 23.16 -28.40
N ASP A 181 21.98 21.93 -28.20
CA ASP A 181 21.94 20.84 -29.17
C ASP A 181 20.70 20.84 -30.07
N GLY A 182 19.83 21.85 -29.90
CA GLY A 182 18.59 21.99 -30.66
C GLY A 182 17.39 21.34 -29.97
N GLY A 183 17.59 20.63 -28.85
CA GLY A 183 16.53 20.12 -28.02
C GLY A 183 15.87 21.15 -27.11
N SER A 184 14.98 20.76 -26.28
CA SER A 184 14.37 21.62 -25.25
C SER A 184 14.13 20.85 -23.95
N VAL A 185 14.11 21.56 -22.84
CA VAL A 185 13.64 21.03 -21.54
C VAL A 185 12.38 21.78 -21.13
N VAL A 186 11.40 21.04 -20.66
CA VAL A 186 10.13 21.56 -20.12
C VAL A 186 10.03 21.16 -18.66
N CYS A 187 9.79 22.13 -17.78
CA CYS A 187 9.56 21.89 -16.36
C CYS A 187 8.09 22.18 -16.00
N MET A 188 7.45 21.22 -15.38
CA MET A 188 6.05 21.29 -14.99
C MET A 188 5.88 20.97 -13.51
N ALA A 189 4.98 21.68 -12.83
CA ALA A 189 4.58 21.38 -11.46
C ALA A 189 3.32 20.49 -11.43
N ASP A 190 3.35 19.49 -10.58
CA ASP A 190 2.15 18.68 -10.27
C ASP A 190 1.25 19.46 -9.30
N THR A 191 0.17 20.05 -9.82
CA THR A 191 -0.77 20.86 -9.04
C THR A 191 -1.46 20.05 -7.93
N THR A 192 -1.56 18.73 -8.09
CA THR A 192 -2.17 17.84 -7.09
C THR A 192 -1.31 17.67 -5.84
N THR A 193 -0.01 17.95 -5.94
CA THR A 193 0.95 17.83 -4.83
C THR A 193 1.27 19.17 -4.17
N MET A 194 0.75 20.28 -4.70
CA MET A 194 1.04 21.61 -4.16
C MET A 194 0.58 21.74 -2.71
N ARG A 195 1.48 22.26 -1.87
CA ARG A 195 1.24 22.56 -0.45
C ARG A 195 1.86 23.92 -0.12
N VAL A 196 1.16 24.69 0.69
CA VAL A 196 1.69 25.96 1.24
C VAL A 196 2.25 25.69 2.62
N ASN A 197 3.50 26.05 2.84
CA ASN A 197 4.19 25.96 4.13
C ASN A 197 4.82 27.30 4.46
N GLY A 198 4.11 28.15 5.22
CA GLY A 198 4.49 29.54 5.47
C GLY A 198 4.48 30.35 4.17
N GLU A 199 5.61 30.94 3.82
CA GLU A 199 5.81 31.70 2.57
C GLU A 199 6.26 30.84 1.39
N ASN A 200 6.42 29.51 1.58
CA ASN A 200 6.90 28.61 0.56
C ASN A 200 5.76 27.79 -0.05
N ILE A 201 5.83 27.55 -1.36
CA ILE A 201 5.01 26.58 -2.06
C ILE A 201 5.90 25.38 -2.35
N ILE A 202 5.46 24.20 -1.92
CA ILE A 202 6.16 22.94 -2.11
C ILE A 202 5.31 22.09 -3.05
N PHE A 203 5.93 21.51 -4.07
CA PHE A 203 5.27 20.67 -5.05
C PHE A 203 6.25 19.67 -5.65
N TRP A 204 5.73 18.67 -6.32
CA TRP A 204 6.49 17.74 -7.14
C TRP A 204 6.64 18.33 -8.54
N GLU A 205 7.87 18.31 -9.10
CA GLU A 205 8.12 18.75 -10.47
C GLU A 205 8.42 17.59 -11.41
N TRP A 206 8.07 17.76 -12.68
CA TRP A 206 8.42 16.88 -13.78
C TRP A 206 9.26 17.65 -14.78
N GLN A 207 10.44 17.13 -15.14
CA GLN A 207 11.28 17.67 -16.18
C GLN A 207 11.32 16.71 -17.37
N GLU A 208 10.89 17.17 -18.52
CA GLU A 208 10.88 16.42 -19.77
C GLU A 208 11.92 17.02 -20.75
N TYR A 209 12.82 16.17 -21.22
CA TYR A 209 13.81 16.53 -22.24
C TYR A 209 13.29 16.07 -23.59
N LYS A 210 13.17 17.01 -24.57
CA LYS A 210 12.73 16.75 -25.94
C LYS A 210 13.89 17.00 -26.90
N ASN A 211 14.19 15.96 -27.66
CA ASN A 211 15.21 15.99 -28.73
C ASN A 211 14.57 16.42 -30.06
#